data_a47512406b32e451ac04a4bbb76c9fe2
#
_entry.id   a47512406b32e451ac04a4bbb76c9fe2
#
_cell.length_a   1.000
_cell.length_b   1.000
_cell.length_c   1.000
_cell.angle_alpha   90.00
_cell.angle_beta   90.00
_cell.angle_gamma   90.00
#
_symmetry.space_group_name_H-M   'P 1'
#
loop_
_entity.id
_entity.type
_entity.pdbx_description
1 polymer ?
#
loop_
_entity_poly.entity_id
_entity_poly.type
_entity_poly.pdbx_seq_one_letter_code
_entity_poly.pdbx_strand_id
1 'polypeptide(L)'
;LDERIDYGADYFSCTRLEYLEDMGAVIGKQKWTFTSLEEDTEYMVVAATVDMNTGKIALRKPFMSEVVRTGILMESDASIEFIIDKYYDGTELAALDPQQFSKCKGMVMVPYTIVPNATAAHWRTSFTYGEFLSWAARDDVLFELDYKCDNDKTKGYAVVNYDQIVSFLGIAENAEGYTGPFVIHEFKAVKGGASPAQEFIDSL
;
A
#
# COMPACT_ATOMS: atom_id res chain seq x y z
N LEU A 1 18.10 -15.82 20.03
CA LEU A 1 17.84 -14.39 19.73
C LEU A 1 19.13 -13.58 19.71
N ASP A 2 20.00 -13.71 20.72
CA ASP A 2 21.32 -13.03 20.77
C ASP A 2 22.18 -13.33 19.53
N GLU A 3 22.28 -14.59 19.11
CA GLU A 3 23.03 -14.98 17.90
C GLU A 3 22.50 -14.30 16.62
N ARG A 4 21.19 -14.09 16.52
CA ARG A 4 20.60 -13.38 15.37
C ARG A 4 20.92 -11.89 15.40
N ILE A 5 21.00 -11.30 16.59
CA ILE A 5 21.38 -9.89 16.76
C ILE A 5 22.87 -9.72 16.46
N ASP A 6 23.74 -10.63 16.91
CA ASP A 6 25.16 -10.60 16.57
C ASP A 6 25.36 -10.71 15.05
N TYR A 7 24.69 -11.67 14.41
CA TYR A 7 24.75 -11.81 12.96
C TYR A 7 24.24 -10.55 12.21
N GLY A 8 23.13 -9.98 12.67
CA GLY A 8 22.59 -8.76 12.06
C GLY A 8 23.52 -7.56 12.24
N ALA A 9 24.06 -7.34 13.43
CA ALA A 9 25.02 -6.26 13.70
C ALA A 9 26.29 -6.40 12.85
N ASP A 10 26.84 -7.60 12.75
CA ASP A 10 27.98 -7.89 11.89
C ASP A 10 27.67 -7.67 10.40
N TYR A 11 26.52 -8.15 9.93
CA TYR A 11 26.09 -8.00 8.54
C TYR A 11 25.94 -6.53 8.12
N PHE A 12 25.37 -5.69 8.99
CA PHE A 12 25.20 -4.25 8.73
C PHE A 12 26.41 -3.42 9.18
N SER A 13 27.47 -4.04 9.70
CA SER A 13 28.69 -3.38 10.18
C SER A 13 28.42 -2.28 11.23
N CYS A 14 27.49 -2.54 12.13
CA CYS A 14 27.10 -1.65 13.22
C CYS A 14 27.24 -2.33 14.58
N THR A 15 27.09 -1.56 15.66
CA THR A 15 27.04 -2.12 17.01
C THR A 15 25.71 -2.84 17.27
N ARG A 16 25.70 -3.76 18.26
CA ARG A 16 24.44 -4.42 18.69
C ARG A 16 23.34 -3.41 19.09
N LEU A 17 23.71 -2.31 19.71
CA LEU A 17 22.78 -1.27 20.13
C LEU A 17 22.16 -0.56 18.93
N GLU A 18 22.99 -0.10 18.00
CA GLU A 18 22.52 0.51 16.76
C GLU A 18 21.60 -0.43 15.98
N TYR A 19 21.97 -1.72 15.86
CA TYR A 19 21.11 -2.71 15.22
C TYR A 19 19.77 -2.89 15.94
N LEU A 20 19.77 -2.93 17.27
CA LEU A 20 18.54 -3.07 18.06
C LEU A 20 17.65 -1.81 17.99
N GLU A 21 18.26 -0.61 17.93
CA GLU A 21 17.52 0.64 17.72
C GLU A 21 16.83 0.65 16.34
N ASP A 22 17.54 0.23 15.29
CA ASP A 22 16.97 0.09 13.94
C ASP A 22 15.87 -0.99 13.89
N MET A 23 15.98 -2.05 14.67
CA MET A 23 14.95 -3.09 14.82
C MET A 23 13.79 -2.67 15.73
N GLY A 24 13.75 -1.40 16.15
CA GLY A 24 12.64 -0.82 16.91
C GLY A 24 12.72 -1.03 18.42
N ALA A 25 13.92 -1.27 18.98
CA ALA A 25 14.09 -1.24 20.44
C ALA A 25 13.77 0.16 20.98
N VAL A 26 12.94 0.24 22.00
CA VAL A 26 12.40 1.49 22.54
C VAL A 26 12.55 1.58 24.06
N ILE A 27 12.65 2.81 24.55
CA ILE A 27 12.73 3.11 25.99
C ILE A 27 11.35 3.58 26.48
N GLY A 28 10.92 3.06 27.63
CA GLY A 28 9.70 3.50 28.31
C GLY A 28 8.44 2.75 27.87
N LYS A 29 7.27 3.32 28.18
CA LYS A 29 5.98 2.74 27.84
C LYS A 29 5.68 2.98 26.35
N GLN A 30 5.38 1.91 25.65
CA GLN A 30 5.01 1.97 24.24
C GLN A 30 3.66 1.28 24.02
N LYS A 31 2.94 1.70 22.98
CA LYS A 31 1.75 1.04 22.47
C LYS A 31 2.05 0.59 21.05
N TRP A 32 1.92 -0.69 20.80
CA TRP A 32 2.16 -1.27 19.49
C TRP A 32 0.84 -1.74 18.90
N THR A 33 0.69 -1.54 17.59
CA THR A 33 -0.36 -2.17 16.80
C THR A 33 0.32 -3.07 15.79
N PHE A 34 -0.01 -4.35 15.83
CA PHE A 34 0.48 -5.34 14.87
C PHE A 34 -0.56 -5.43 13.74
N THR A 35 -0.10 -5.27 12.51
CA THR A 35 -0.88 -5.40 11.28
C THR A 35 -0.41 -6.59 10.49
N SER A 36 -1.13 -6.99 9.45
CA SER A 36 -0.77 -8.08 8.55
C SER A 36 -0.53 -9.43 9.28
N LEU A 37 -1.31 -9.70 10.31
CA LEU A 37 -1.32 -11.00 10.97
C LEU A 37 -2.13 -12.00 10.13
N GLU A 38 -1.63 -13.24 10.06
CA GLU A 38 -2.36 -14.34 9.41
C GLU A 38 -3.68 -14.64 10.14
N GLU A 39 -4.68 -15.04 9.39
CA GLU A 39 -6.00 -15.41 9.93
C GLU A 39 -5.93 -16.71 10.72
N ASP A 40 -6.86 -16.87 11.66
CA ASP A 40 -7.03 -18.08 12.47
C ASP A 40 -5.72 -18.60 13.08
N THR A 41 -4.78 -17.69 13.34
CA THR A 41 -3.42 -18.00 13.79
C THR A 41 -3.20 -17.53 15.22
N GLU A 42 -2.51 -18.36 15.99
CA GLU A 42 -2.17 -18.03 17.37
C GLU A 42 -0.87 -17.22 17.45
N TYR A 43 -0.97 -16.05 18.05
CA TYR A 43 0.15 -15.15 18.29
C TYR A 43 0.39 -14.92 19.78
N MET A 44 1.64 -14.73 20.11
CA MET A 44 2.06 -14.34 21.45
C MET A 44 3.10 -13.22 21.32
N VAL A 45 2.90 -12.15 22.06
CA VAL A 45 3.89 -11.07 22.14
C VAL A 45 4.93 -11.43 23.20
N VAL A 46 6.19 -11.40 22.80
CA VAL A 46 7.33 -11.58 23.70
C VAL A 46 8.11 -10.28 23.76
N ALA A 47 8.29 -9.72 24.95
CA ALA A 47 9.11 -8.55 25.17
C ALA A 47 10.26 -8.89 26.12
N ALA A 48 11.45 -8.45 25.77
CA ALA A 48 12.64 -8.63 26.57
C ALA A 48 13.31 -7.27 26.84
N THR A 49 14.00 -7.14 27.95
CA THR A 49 14.81 -5.96 28.24
C THR A 49 16.20 -6.10 27.66
N VAL A 50 16.77 -5.00 27.21
CA VAL A 50 18.15 -4.91 26.71
C VAL A 50 18.99 -4.15 27.72
N ASP A 51 20.15 -4.65 28.03
CA ASP A 51 21.18 -3.91 28.77
C ASP A 51 21.79 -2.87 27.84
N MET A 52 21.52 -1.60 28.10
CA MET A 52 21.96 -0.49 27.26
C MET A 52 23.49 -0.29 27.21
N ASN A 53 24.24 -0.89 28.15
CA ASN A 53 25.71 -0.81 28.13
C ASN A 53 26.35 -1.89 27.24
N THR A 54 25.70 -3.05 27.13
CA THR A 54 26.28 -4.22 26.46
C THR A 54 25.49 -4.66 25.23
N GLY A 55 24.27 -4.12 24.99
CA GLY A 55 23.35 -4.58 23.95
C GLY A 55 22.85 -6.02 24.17
N LYS A 56 23.11 -6.63 25.33
CA LYS A 56 22.68 -8.00 25.61
C LYS A 56 21.23 -8.06 26.08
N ILE A 57 20.53 -9.06 25.59
CA ILE A 57 19.15 -9.32 26.00
C ILE A 57 19.14 -9.99 27.38
N ALA A 58 18.45 -9.37 28.33
CA ALA A 58 18.21 -9.95 29.64
C ALA A 58 17.02 -10.92 29.59
N LEU A 59 17.27 -12.17 29.24
CA LEU A 59 16.23 -13.22 29.14
C LEU A 59 15.74 -13.77 30.51
N ARG A 60 16.19 -13.22 31.63
CA ARG A 60 15.87 -13.80 32.93
C ARG A 60 14.39 -13.83 33.28
N LYS A 61 13.58 -12.95 32.68
CA LYS A 61 12.11 -12.98 32.72
C LYS A 61 11.56 -12.18 31.51
N PRO A 62 11.53 -12.74 30.30
CA PRO A 62 10.81 -12.08 29.22
C PRO A 62 9.34 -11.93 29.62
N PHE A 63 8.76 -10.80 29.28
CA PHE A 63 7.31 -10.66 29.33
C PHE A 63 6.73 -11.51 28.17
N MET A 64 5.76 -12.33 28.51
CA MET A 64 5.00 -13.07 27.50
C MET A 64 3.54 -12.69 27.67
N SER A 65 2.89 -12.30 26.61
CA SER A 65 1.44 -12.06 26.62
C SER A 65 0.69 -13.39 26.75
N GLU A 66 -0.60 -13.30 27.01
CA GLU A 66 -1.50 -14.42 26.70
C GLU A 66 -1.48 -14.69 25.21
N VAL A 67 -1.78 -15.93 24.82
CA VAL A 67 -1.95 -16.30 23.41
C VAL A 67 -3.24 -15.66 22.91
N VAL A 68 -3.12 -14.91 21.81
CA VAL A 68 -4.27 -14.32 21.13
C VAL A 68 -4.39 -15.01 19.77
N ARG A 69 -5.56 -15.57 19.50
CA ARG A 69 -5.87 -16.10 18.18
C ARG A 69 -6.52 -15.02 17.33
N THR A 70 -6.00 -14.81 16.15
CA THR A 70 -6.62 -13.91 15.17
C THR A 70 -7.95 -14.50 14.70
N GLY A 71 -8.91 -13.65 14.42
CA GLY A 71 -10.19 -14.07 13.84
C GLY A 71 -10.02 -14.65 12.44
N ILE A 72 -11.01 -15.41 11.99
CA ILE A 72 -11.17 -15.72 10.56
C ILE A 72 -11.63 -14.43 9.90
N LEU A 73 -10.97 -14.03 8.82
CA LEU A 73 -11.41 -12.89 8.03
C LEU A 73 -12.79 -13.24 7.46
N MET A 74 -13.80 -12.53 7.90
CA MET A 74 -15.11 -12.67 7.27
C MET A 74 -15.06 -11.92 5.93
N GLU A 75 -15.04 -12.68 4.85
CA GLU A 75 -15.07 -12.13 3.50
C GLU A 75 -16.48 -11.58 3.20
N SER A 76 -16.51 -10.50 2.49
CA SER A 76 -17.72 -9.95 1.91
C SER A 76 -17.65 -9.98 0.38
N ASP A 77 -18.76 -9.71 -0.28
CA ASP A 77 -18.83 -9.50 -1.73
C ASP A 77 -18.64 -8.01 -2.11
N ALA A 78 -18.25 -7.16 -1.13
CA ALA A 78 -17.96 -5.75 -1.38
C ALA A 78 -16.80 -5.63 -2.37
N SER A 79 -17.03 -4.93 -3.47
CA SER A 79 -16.03 -4.76 -4.50
C SER A 79 -16.14 -3.43 -5.21
N ILE A 80 -15.09 -3.07 -5.94
CA ILE A 80 -15.02 -1.90 -6.79
C ILE A 80 -14.57 -2.30 -8.19
N GLU A 81 -14.89 -1.46 -9.16
CA GLU A 81 -14.40 -1.57 -10.53
C GLU A 81 -13.69 -0.26 -10.91
N PHE A 82 -12.53 -0.37 -11.57
CA PHE A 82 -11.86 0.75 -12.21
C PHE A 82 -12.31 0.86 -13.66
N ILE A 83 -12.82 2.03 -14.04
CA ILE A 83 -13.16 2.37 -15.44
C ILE A 83 -12.15 3.39 -15.94
N ILE A 84 -11.39 3.01 -16.97
CA ILE A 84 -10.40 3.85 -17.65
C ILE A 84 -10.72 3.84 -19.15
N ASP A 85 -11.47 4.84 -19.61
CA ASP A 85 -11.93 4.91 -21.01
C ASP A 85 -10.95 5.64 -21.92
N LYS A 86 -10.25 6.64 -21.38
CA LYS A 86 -9.41 7.56 -22.15
C LYS A 86 -8.15 7.94 -21.38
N TYR A 87 -7.15 8.38 -22.09
CA TYR A 87 -5.98 9.04 -21.53
C TYR A 87 -5.54 10.18 -22.45
N TYR A 88 -4.77 11.12 -21.90
CA TYR A 88 -4.43 12.37 -22.55
C TYR A 88 -2.93 12.63 -22.51
N ASP A 89 -2.37 13.20 -23.59
CA ASP A 89 -0.97 13.59 -23.62
C ASP A 89 -0.72 14.80 -22.71
N GLY A 90 0.16 14.63 -21.74
CA GLY A 90 0.46 15.67 -20.76
C GLY A 90 1.20 16.88 -21.37
N THR A 91 1.85 16.71 -22.53
CA THR A 91 2.47 17.84 -23.26
C THR A 91 1.41 18.70 -23.91
N GLU A 92 0.38 18.09 -24.50
CA GLU A 92 -0.77 18.83 -25.07
C GLU A 92 -1.57 19.53 -23.98
N LEU A 93 -1.84 18.85 -22.85
CA LEU A 93 -2.48 19.47 -21.67
C LEU A 93 -1.68 20.66 -21.16
N ALA A 94 -0.36 20.52 -21.04
CA ALA A 94 0.51 21.60 -20.60
C ALA A 94 0.61 22.76 -21.61
N ALA A 95 0.31 22.52 -22.88
CA ALA A 95 0.22 23.58 -23.88
C ALA A 95 -1.11 24.35 -23.78
N LEU A 96 -2.20 23.68 -23.41
CA LEU A 96 -3.52 24.30 -23.23
C LEU A 96 -3.64 25.04 -21.91
N ASP A 97 -3.19 24.43 -20.81
CA ASP A 97 -3.15 25.05 -19.49
C ASP A 97 -1.81 24.77 -18.79
N PRO A 98 -0.78 25.65 -19.00
CA PRO A 98 0.53 25.49 -18.38
C PRO A 98 0.52 25.67 -16.86
N GLN A 99 -0.45 26.38 -16.31
CA GLN A 99 -0.51 26.60 -14.86
C GLN A 99 -0.86 25.30 -14.13
N GLN A 100 -1.80 24.56 -14.66
CA GLN A 100 -2.28 23.32 -14.04
C GLN A 100 -1.45 22.11 -14.43
N PHE A 101 -1.01 22.00 -15.70
CA PHE A 101 -0.44 20.75 -16.25
C PHE A 101 1.04 20.80 -16.60
N SER A 102 1.80 21.85 -16.23
CA SER A 102 3.24 21.93 -16.55
C SER A 102 4.05 20.72 -16.07
N LYS A 103 3.65 20.12 -14.95
CA LYS A 103 4.30 18.91 -14.38
C LYS A 103 3.97 17.60 -15.12
N CYS A 104 2.96 17.61 -15.97
CA CYS A 104 2.57 16.43 -16.76
C CYS A 104 3.29 16.35 -18.11
N LYS A 105 4.11 17.34 -18.45
CA LYS A 105 4.79 17.41 -19.76
C LYS A 105 5.67 16.18 -20.00
N GLY A 106 5.44 15.51 -21.12
CA GLY A 106 6.13 14.26 -21.47
C GLY A 106 5.55 13.00 -20.84
N MET A 107 4.53 13.15 -20.01
CA MET A 107 3.81 12.06 -19.33
C MET A 107 2.39 11.94 -19.87
N VAL A 108 1.62 11.05 -19.28
CA VAL A 108 0.23 10.77 -19.64
C VAL A 108 -0.67 11.06 -18.45
N MET A 109 -1.76 11.76 -18.69
CA MET A 109 -2.86 11.95 -17.74
C MET A 109 -3.89 10.85 -17.97
N VAL A 110 -4.17 10.04 -16.97
CA VAL A 110 -5.12 8.92 -17.01
C VAL A 110 -6.22 9.17 -15.99
N PRO A 111 -7.34 9.75 -16.41
CA PRO A 111 -8.53 9.82 -15.56
C PRO A 111 -9.11 8.44 -15.35
N TYR A 112 -9.62 8.19 -14.17
CA TYR A 112 -10.33 6.95 -13.84
C TYR A 112 -11.58 7.22 -13.01
N THR A 113 -12.54 6.33 -13.14
CA THR A 113 -13.74 6.31 -12.30
C THR A 113 -13.71 5.00 -11.50
N ILE A 114 -14.14 5.08 -10.24
CA ILE A 114 -14.30 3.92 -9.37
C ILE A 114 -15.78 3.71 -9.16
N VAL A 115 -16.25 2.51 -9.46
CA VAL A 115 -17.65 2.11 -9.30
C VAL A 115 -17.73 1.04 -8.23
N PRO A 116 -18.19 1.39 -7.01
CA PRO A 116 -18.46 0.40 -5.97
C PRO A 116 -19.72 -0.38 -6.30
N ASN A 117 -19.74 -1.67 -5.92
CA ASN A 117 -20.98 -2.45 -5.98
C ASN A 117 -21.94 -2.06 -4.83
N ALA A 118 -23.12 -2.64 -4.80
CA ALA A 118 -24.16 -2.30 -3.81
C ALA A 118 -23.78 -2.67 -2.36
N THR A 119 -22.84 -3.57 -2.16
CA THR A 119 -22.41 -4.05 -0.84
C THR A 119 -21.26 -3.22 -0.27
N ALA A 120 -20.49 -2.53 -1.13
CA ALA A 120 -19.37 -1.71 -0.72
C ALA A 120 -19.85 -0.44 0.02
N ALA A 121 -19.42 -0.29 1.28
CA ALA A 121 -19.65 0.89 2.10
C ALA A 121 -18.43 1.81 2.12
N HIS A 122 -17.23 1.23 2.12
CA HIS A 122 -15.96 1.94 2.07
C HIS A 122 -15.00 1.24 1.13
N TRP A 123 -14.03 1.99 0.57
CA TRP A 123 -12.99 1.41 -0.26
C TRP A 123 -11.70 2.20 -0.19
N ARG A 124 -10.59 1.51 -0.43
CA ARG A 124 -9.25 2.08 -0.54
C ARG A 124 -8.69 1.76 -1.91
N THR A 125 -8.05 2.74 -2.54
CA THR A 125 -7.45 2.59 -3.87
C THR A 125 -6.08 3.24 -3.94
N SER A 126 -5.20 2.67 -4.73
CA SER A 126 -3.88 3.21 -5.06
C SER A 126 -3.52 2.88 -6.50
N PHE A 127 -2.39 3.41 -6.98
CA PHE A 127 -1.77 2.92 -8.20
C PHE A 127 -0.26 2.86 -8.03
N THR A 128 0.35 1.88 -8.67
CA THR A 128 1.79 1.65 -8.64
C THR A 128 2.29 1.22 -10.03
N TYR A 129 3.59 1.34 -10.28
CA TYR A 129 4.18 0.88 -11.52
C TYR A 129 4.50 -0.61 -11.45
N GLY A 130 4.22 -1.34 -12.52
CA GLY A 130 4.52 -2.76 -12.69
C GLY A 130 3.31 -3.62 -12.99
N GLU A 131 3.58 -4.88 -13.28
CA GLU A 131 2.58 -5.92 -13.55
C GLU A 131 2.27 -6.63 -12.23
N PHE A 132 1.11 -6.40 -11.66
CA PHE A 132 0.64 -7.01 -10.43
C PHE A 132 -0.33 -8.16 -10.67
N LEU A 133 -1.14 -8.07 -11.74
CA LEU A 133 -2.22 -9.02 -12.02
C LEU A 133 -1.76 -10.47 -12.14
N SER A 134 -0.53 -10.69 -12.64
CA SER A 134 -0.02 -12.02 -12.91
C SER A 134 0.54 -12.76 -11.69
N TRP A 135 0.88 -12.06 -10.59
CA TRP A 135 1.59 -12.65 -9.46
C TRP A 135 1.17 -12.15 -8.08
N ALA A 136 0.57 -10.95 -7.97
CA ALA A 136 0.30 -10.36 -6.67
C ALA A 136 -0.79 -11.13 -5.93
N ALA A 137 -0.53 -11.41 -4.67
CA ALA A 137 -1.50 -11.91 -3.71
C ALA A 137 -2.18 -10.75 -2.96
N ARG A 138 -3.14 -11.08 -2.11
CA ARG A 138 -3.86 -10.10 -1.28
C ARG A 138 -2.91 -9.23 -0.45
N ASP A 139 -1.91 -9.83 0.18
CA ASP A 139 -0.98 -9.13 1.05
C ASP A 139 -0.12 -8.13 0.31
N ASP A 140 0.25 -8.41 -0.94
CA ASP A 140 0.99 -7.46 -1.79
C ASP A 140 0.14 -6.21 -2.10
N VAL A 141 -1.15 -6.40 -2.38
CA VAL A 141 -2.10 -5.30 -2.61
C VAL A 141 -2.33 -4.51 -1.33
N LEU A 142 -2.52 -5.18 -0.19
CA LEU A 142 -2.69 -4.52 1.11
C LEU A 142 -1.46 -3.71 1.51
N PHE A 143 -0.26 -4.21 1.27
CA PHE A 143 0.98 -3.49 1.51
C PHE A 143 1.05 -2.17 0.73
N GLU A 144 0.71 -2.19 -0.56
CA GLU A 144 0.67 -0.97 -1.38
C GLU A 144 -0.41 0.01 -0.90
N LEU A 145 -1.58 -0.49 -0.52
CA LEU A 145 -2.67 0.33 0.00
C LEU A 145 -2.37 0.93 1.39
N ASP A 146 -1.62 0.22 2.24
CA ASP A 146 -1.20 0.72 3.55
C ASP A 146 -0.13 1.80 3.44
N TYR A 147 0.73 1.72 2.40
CA TYR A 147 1.75 2.73 2.15
C TYR A 147 1.16 4.04 1.65
N LYS A 148 0.25 3.98 0.69
CA LYS A 148 -0.43 5.16 0.13
C LYS A 148 -1.75 4.76 -0.51
N CYS A 149 -2.85 5.32 -0.02
CA CYS A 149 -4.16 5.10 -0.62
C CYS A 149 -5.02 6.35 -0.65
N ASP A 150 -6.00 6.34 -1.53
CA ASP A 150 -7.15 7.23 -1.54
C ASP A 150 -8.36 6.47 -0.96
N ASN A 151 -9.09 7.10 -0.05
CA ASN A 151 -10.28 6.52 0.58
C ASN A 151 -11.55 7.08 -0.04
N ASP A 152 -12.51 6.18 -0.35
CA ASP A 152 -13.87 6.49 -0.80
C ASP A 152 -13.97 7.46 -2.00
N LYS A 153 -12.90 7.61 -2.77
CA LYS A 153 -12.92 8.41 -3.99
C LYS A 153 -13.60 7.64 -5.11
N THR A 154 -14.50 8.30 -5.82
CA THR A 154 -15.19 7.77 -7.00
C THR A 154 -14.54 8.20 -8.31
N LYS A 155 -13.69 9.21 -8.30
CA LYS A 155 -12.96 9.72 -9.47
C LYS A 155 -11.57 10.17 -9.09
N GLY A 156 -10.64 10.00 -9.99
CA GLY A 156 -9.29 10.48 -9.84
C GLY A 156 -8.57 10.53 -11.18
N TYR A 157 -7.29 10.89 -11.11
CA TYR A 157 -6.38 10.79 -12.25
C TYR A 157 -5.00 10.36 -11.78
N ALA A 158 -4.34 9.55 -12.60
CA ALA A 158 -2.95 9.19 -12.44
C ALA A 158 -2.10 9.90 -13.51
N VAL A 159 -0.91 10.34 -13.13
CA VAL A 159 0.08 10.86 -14.09
C VAL A 159 1.17 9.80 -14.23
N VAL A 160 1.28 9.21 -15.41
CA VAL A 160 2.09 8.03 -15.65
C VAL A 160 2.97 8.19 -16.89
N ASN A 161 3.94 7.30 -17.08
CA ASN A 161 4.78 7.30 -18.26
C ASN A 161 4.13 6.53 -19.42
N TYR A 162 4.46 6.93 -20.66
CA TYR A 162 4.14 6.12 -21.84
C TYR A 162 4.88 4.77 -21.79
N ASP A 163 4.25 3.76 -22.37
CA ASP A 163 4.78 2.42 -22.58
C ASP A 163 5.15 1.66 -21.28
N GLN A 164 4.79 2.21 -20.12
CA GLN A 164 4.95 1.58 -18.82
C GLN A 164 3.61 1.04 -18.32
N ILE A 165 3.61 -0.17 -17.77
CA ILE A 165 2.42 -0.73 -17.13
C ILE A 165 2.24 -0.09 -15.75
N VAL A 166 1.01 0.26 -15.46
CA VAL A 166 0.55 0.77 -14.17
C VAL A 166 -0.60 -0.09 -13.69
N SER A 167 -0.50 -0.57 -12.47
CA SER A 167 -1.55 -1.32 -11.79
C SER A 167 -2.33 -0.40 -10.86
N PHE A 168 -3.62 -0.30 -11.09
CA PHE A 168 -4.58 0.30 -10.17
C PHE A 168 -5.04 -0.78 -9.21
N LEU A 169 -4.87 -0.53 -7.93
CA LEU A 169 -5.12 -1.49 -6.85
C LEU A 169 -6.29 -1.00 -6.00
N GLY A 170 -7.12 -1.93 -5.54
CA GLY A 170 -8.23 -1.56 -4.69
C GLY A 170 -8.79 -2.70 -3.86
N ILE A 171 -9.41 -2.34 -2.74
CA ILE A 171 -10.16 -3.23 -1.87
C ILE A 171 -11.37 -2.47 -1.31
N ALA A 172 -12.49 -3.14 -1.18
CA ALA A 172 -13.69 -2.57 -0.58
C ALA A 172 -14.08 -3.32 0.70
N GLU A 173 -14.83 -2.64 1.56
CA GLU A 173 -15.38 -3.14 2.81
C GLU A 173 -16.90 -2.94 2.80
N ASN A 174 -17.64 -3.87 3.39
CA ASN A 174 -19.06 -3.70 3.62
C ASN A 174 -19.34 -2.83 4.87
N ALA A 175 -20.60 -2.60 5.20
CA ALA A 175 -20.99 -1.78 6.34
C ALA A 175 -20.57 -2.36 7.71
N GLU A 176 -20.34 -3.67 7.78
CA GLU A 176 -19.84 -4.36 8.97
C GLU A 176 -18.32 -4.33 9.09
N GLY A 177 -17.60 -3.78 8.09
CA GLY A 177 -16.13 -3.72 8.05
C GLY A 177 -15.45 -4.98 7.51
N TYR A 178 -16.21 -5.89 6.88
CA TYR A 178 -15.64 -7.08 6.23
C TYR A 178 -15.16 -6.73 4.83
N THR A 179 -13.92 -7.08 4.53
CA THR A 179 -13.31 -6.82 3.23
C THR A 179 -13.76 -7.84 2.19
N GLY A 180 -13.94 -7.37 0.98
CA GLY A 180 -14.17 -8.21 -0.18
C GLY A 180 -12.88 -8.57 -0.93
N PRO A 181 -13.01 -9.11 -2.16
CA PRO A 181 -11.85 -9.43 -2.99
C PRO A 181 -11.08 -8.15 -3.35
N PHE A 182 -9.75 -8.27 -3.42
CA PHE A 182 -8.93 -7.20 -3.98
C PHE A 182 -9.10 -7.13 -5.50
N VAL A 183 -8.93 -5.91 -6.04
CA VAL A 183 -9.04 -5.63 -7.47
C VAL A 183 -7.73 -5.09 -7.99
N ILE A 184 -7.27 -5.63 -9.11
CA ILE A 184 -6.13 -5.12 -9.86
C ILE A 184 -6.60 -4.82 -11.29
N HIS A 185 -6.38 -3.59 -11.74
CA HIS A 185 -6.64 -3.17 -13.12
C HIS A 185 -5.33 -2.66 -13.74
N GLU A 186 -4.77 -3.42 -14.65
CA GLU A 186 -3.55 -3.03 -15.35
C GLU A 186 -3.85 -2.16 -16.55
N PHE A 187 -3.13 -1.07 -16.68
CA PHE A 187 -3.25 -0.11 -17.76
C PHE A 187 -1.89 0.24 -18.35
N LYS A 188 -1.83 0.42 -19.68
CA LYS A 188 -0.65 0.86 -20.40
C LYS A 188 -1.02 1.89 -21.45
N ALA A 189 -0.56 3.13 -21.25
CA ALA A 189 -0.69 4.16 -22.27
C ALA A 189 0.36 3.97 -23.37
N VAL A 190 -0.07 4.00 -24.62
CA VAL A 190 0.84 3.90 -25.79
C VAL A 190 0.88 5.23 -26.56
N LYS A 191 2.04 5.57 -27.12
CA LYS A 191 2.17 6.79 -27.92
C LYS A 191 1.23 6.76 -29.12
N GLY A 192 0.55 7.88 -29.37
CA GLY A 192 -0.40 8.02 -30.47
C GLY A 192 -1.82 7.51 -30.20
N GLY A 193 -2.08 6.95 -29.00
CA GLY A 193 -3.41 6.50 -28.58
C GLY A 193 -4.16 7.50 -27.68
N ALA A 194 -3.55 8.63 -27.34
CA ALA A 194 -4.17 9.65 -26.50
C ALA A 194 -5.38 10.30 -27.18
N SER A 195 -6.41 10.57 -26.40
CA SER A 195 -7.56 11.39 -26.81
C SER A 195 -7.17 12.87 -26.90
N PRO A 196 -7.90 13.69 -27.66
CA PRO A 196 -7.65 15.12 -27.75
C PRO A 196 -7.66 15.80 -26.37
N ALA A 197 -6.58 16.49 -26.01
CA ALA A 197 -6.42 17.09 -24.69
C ALA A 197 -7.51 18.12 -24.34
N GLN A 198 -8.13 18.77 -25.34
CA GLN A 198 -9.24 19.69 -25.12
C GLN A 198 -10.44 19.02 -24.46
N GLU A 199 -10.72 17.74 -24.76
CA GLU A 199 -11.81 17.01 -24.13
C GLU A 199 -11.66 16.89 -22.61
N PHE A 200 -10.42 16.76 -22.14
CA PHE A 200 -10.14 16.73 -20.70
C PHE A 200 -10.34 18.08 -20.05
N ILE A 201 -9.84 19.15 -20.70
CA ILE A 201 -10.03 20.53 -20.22
C ILE A 201 -11.52 20.88 -20.11
N ASP A 202 -12.30 20.50 -21.11
CA ASP A 202 -13.75 20.77 -21.15
C ASP A 202 -14.56 19.95 -20.08
N SER A 203 -13.95 18.91 -19.50
CA SER A 203 -14.55 18.04 -18.48
C SER A 203 -14.27 18.46 -17.03
N LEU A 204 -13.35 19.44 -16.84
CA LEU A 204 -12.98 19.99 -15.51
C LEU A 204 -14.01 21.00 -15.04
#